data_4ce73ed98f471e19261ebff7d57930e1
#
_entry.id   4ce73ed98f471e19261ebff7d57930e1
#
_cell.length_a   1.000
_cell.length_b   1.000
_cell.length_c   1.000
_cell.angle_alpha   90.00
_cell.angle_beta   90.00
_cell.angle_gamma   90.00
#
_symmetry.space_group_name_H-M   'P 1'
#
loop_
_entity.id
_entity.type
_entity.pdbx_description
1 polymer ?
#
loop_
_entity_poly.entity_id
_entity_poly.type
_entity_poly.pdbx_seq_one_letter_code
_entity_poly.pdbx_strand_id
1 'polypeptide(L)'
;VFLRVYGGPHVQYVQRRWDERWGLFDQVMAQRGYVVYSLDNRGSDRRGVAFESPIHRNMGGPEVEDQMVGVRWLKEQPWVDPQRIGVFGWSY
;
A
#
# COMPACT_ATOMS: atom_id res chain seq x y z
N VAL A 1 -9.59 -8.68 -1.41
CA VAL A 1 -8.28 -8.07 -1.15
C VAL A 1 -8.37 -7.12 0.03
N PHE A 2 -7.35 -7.11 0.85
CA PHE A 2 -7.14 -6.16 1.93
C PHE A 2 -5.96 -5.26 1.56
N LEU A 3 -6.25 -4.05 1.08
CA LEU A 3 -5.27 -3.06 0.73
C LEU A 3 -4.90 -2.26 1.98
N ARG A 4 -3.64 -2.32 2.37
CA ARG A 4 -3.12 -1.59 3.54
C ARG A 4 -2.32 -0.38 3.07
N VAL A 5 -2.76 0.81 3.47
CA VAL A 5 -2.18 2.09 3.08
C VAL A 5 -1.61 2.81 4.29
N TYR A 6 -0.42 3.37 4.14
CA TYR A 6 0.13 4.34 5.09
C TYR A 6 0.14 5.75 4.50
N GLY A 7 0.45 5.89 3.21
CA GLY A 7 0.42 7.13 2.44
C GLY A 7 1.78 7.84 2.34
N GLY A 8 2.61 7.81 3.33
CA GLY A 8 3.85 8.58 3.47
C GLY A 8 3.74 9.54 4.66
N PRO A 9 4.42 10.69 4.72
CA PRO A 9 5.81 10.86 4.30
C PRO A 9 6.78 10.10 5.22
N HIS A 10 8.02 9.93 4.78
CA HIS A 10 9.12 9.33 5.58
C HIS A 10 8.91 7.87 6.04
N VAL A 11 8.05 7.12 5.37
CA VAL A 11 7.84 5.71 5.65
C VAL A 11 8.02 4.88 4.39
N GLN A 12 8.80 3.82 4.49
CA GLN A 12 8.86 2.73 3.53
C GLN A 12 8.13 1.52 4.14
N TYR A 13 7.01 1.15 3.56
CA TYR A 13 6.20 0.03 4.04
C TYR A 13 6.64 -1.30 3.45
N VAL A 14 6.94 -1.32 2.16
CA VAL A 14 7.34 -2.54 1.44
C VAL A 14 8.84 -2.78 1.65
N GLN A 15 9.16 -3.82 2.41
CA GLN A 15 10.55 -4.18 2.77
C GLN A 15 10.75 -5.69 2.68
N ARG A 16 11.98 -6.12 2.43
CA ARG A 16 12.39 -7.53 2.46
C ARG A 16 12.75 -7.99 3.88
N ARG A 17 11.79 -7.88 4.78
CA ARG A 17 11.95 -8.34 6.17
C ARG A 17 10.62 -8.78 6.72
N TRP A 18 10.65 -9.54 7.81
CA TRP A 18 9.47 -9.78 8.63
C TRP A 18 9.05 -8.45 9.29
N ASP A 19 7.78 -8.11 9.14
CA ASP A 19 7.20 -6.95 9.83
C ASP A 19 6.67 -7.41 11.20
N GLU A 20 7.39 -7.07 12.25
CA GLU A 20 7.05 -7.44 13.62
C GLU A 20 5.70 -6.88 14.07
N ARG A 21 5.28 -5.78 13.48
CA ARG A 21 4.05 -5.08 13.85
C ARG A 21 2.81 -5.67 13.18
N TRP A 22 2.88 -5.91 11.88
CA TRP A 22 1.74 -6.31 11.06
C TRP A 22 1.83 -7.73 10.52
N GLY A 23 2.99 -8.33 10.55
CA GLY A 23 3.23 -9.62 9.91
C GLY A 23 2.31 -10.74 10.42
N LEU A 24 2.04 -10.80 11.71
CA LEU A 24 1.09 -11.79 12.27
C LEU A 24 -0.34 -11.53 11.80
N PHE A 25 -0.76 -10.27 11.75
CA PHE A 25 -2.08 -9.91 11.23
C PHE A 25 -2.22 -10.28 9.75
N ASP A 26 -1.21 -9.97 8.95
CA ASP A 26 -1.18 -10.29 7.53
C ASP A 26 -1.27 -11.81 7.31
N GLN A 27 -0.58 -12.61 8.13
CA GLN A 27 -0.66 -14.08 8.08
C GLN A 27 -2.06 -14.60 8.43
N VAL A 28 -2.68 -14.07 9.47
CA VAL A 28 -4.05 -14.44 9.85
C VAL A 28 -5.04 -14.11 8.73
N MET A 29 -4.90 -12.96 8.10
CA MET A 29 -5.75 -12.56 6.98
C MET A 29 -5.52 -13.46 5.76
N ALA A 30 -4.28 -13.77 5.43
CA ALA A 30 -3.94 -14.67 4.34
C ALA A 30 -4.50 -16.08 4.56
N GLN A 31 -4.39 -16.63 5.78
CA GLN A 31 -4.98 -17.94 6.13
C GLN A 31 -6.50 -17.97 6.02
N ARG A 32 -7.15 -16.82 6.13
CA ARG A 32 -8.60 -16.64 5.93
C ARG A 32 -9.00 -16.39 4.48
N GLY A 33 -8.06 -16.51 3.55
CA GLY A 33 -8.30 -16.36 2.11
C GLY A 33 -8.26 -14.92 1.61
N TYR A 34 -7.74 -13.98 2.41
CA TYR A 34 -7.54 -12.62 1.94
C TYR A 34 -6.17 -12.47 1.28
N VAL A 35 -6.13 -11.74 0.20
CA VAL A 35 -4.88 -11.16 -0.32
C VAL A 35 -4.60 -9.89 0.46
N VAL A 36 -3.44 -9.81 1.11
CA VAL A 36 -2.96 -8.59 1.76
C VAL A 36 -1.98 -7.91 0.83
N TYR A 37 -2.24 -6.66 0.51
CA TYR A 37 -1.45 -5.90 -0.44
C TYR A 37 -1.03 -4.55 0.15
N SER A 38 0.22 -4.17 -0.08
CA SER A 38 0.75 -2.85 0.27
C SER A 38 1.60 -2.32 -0.88
N LEU A 39 1.55 -1.02 -1.09
CA LEU A 39 2.31 -0.32 -2.11
C LEU A 39 2.95 0.92 -1.47
N ASP A 40 4.23 1.16 -1.75
CA ASP A 40 4.88 2.44 -1.47
C ASP A 40 4.61 3.39 -2.63
N ASN A 41 3.73 4.35 -2.41
CA ASN A 41 3.44 5.43 -3.35
C ASN A 41 4.52 6.50 -3.34
N ARG A 42 4.50 7.41 -4.33
CA ARG A 42 5.29 8.64 -4.27
C ARG A 42 5.06 9.37 -2.95
N GLY A 43 6.12 9.90 -2.38
CA GLY A 43 6.14 10.44 -1.02
C GLY A 43 6.69 9.48 0.02
N SER A 44 6.82 8.19 -0.30
CA SER A 44 7.47 7.21 0.57
C SER A 44 8.99 7.40 0.60
N ASP A 45 9.60 7.00 1.71
CA ASP A 45 11.03 7.15 2.01
C ASP A 45 11.93 6.18 1.20
N ARG A 46 13.23 6.49 1.20
CA ARG A 46 14.35 5.64 0.73
C ARG A 46 14.41 5.35 -0.77
N ARG A 47 13.75 6.16 -1.59
CA ARG A 47 13.83 6.12 -3.05
C ARG A 47 14.36 7.42 -3.65
N GLY A 48 14.88 8.31 -2.80
CA GLY A 48 15.45 9.59 -3.19
C GLY A 48 14.43 10.72 -3.33
N VAL A 49 14.97 11.94 -3.37
CA VAL A 49 14.17 13.17 -3.32
C VAL A 49 13.12 13.26 -4.42
N ALA A 50 13.44 12.80 -5.64
CA ALA A 50 12.51 12.83 -6.76
C ALA A 50 11.26 11.96 -6.53
N PHE A 51 11.36 10.91 -5.71
CA PHE A 51 10.23 10.07 -5.34
C PHE A 51 9.48 10.60 -4.12
N GLU A 52 10.17 11.26 -3.20
CA GLU A 52 9.57 11.80 -1.97
C GLU A 52 8.88 13.15 -2.18
N SER A 53 9.49 14.04 -2.99
CA SER A 53 9.07 15.43 -3.12
C SER A 53 7.71 15.68 -3.78
N PRO A 54 7.13 14.82 -4.62
CA PRO A 54 5.85 15.08 -5.27
C PRO A 54 4.69 15.39 -4.33
N ILE A 55 4.74 14.90 -3.09
CA ILE A 55 3.70 15.16 -2.08
C ILE A 55 3.91 16.46 -1.31
N HIS A 56 5.06 17.14 -1.51
CA HIS A 56 5.33 18.39 -0.81
C HIS A 56 4.29 19.44 -1.18
N ARG A 57 3.52 19.92 -0.21
CA ARG A 57 2.38 20.86 -0.38
C ARG A 57 1.31 20.39 -1.38
N ASN A 58 1.26 19.09 -1.67
CA ASN A 58 0.32 18.48 -2.61
C ASN A 58 -0.13 17.08 -2.11
N MET A 59 -0.48 17.02 -0.85
CA MET A 59 -0.90 15.79 -0.18
C MET A 59 -2.33 15.41 -0.61
N GLY A 60 -2.55 14.10 -0.76
CA GLY A 60 -3.84 13.53 -1.19
C GLY A 60 -4.02 13.47 -2.72
N GLY A 61 -3.00 13.85 -3.50
CA GLY A 61 -2.99 13.74 -4.96
C GLY A 61 -2.14 12.57 -5.45
N PRO A 62 -0.82 12.73 -5.51
CA PRO A 62 0.08 11.71 -6.06
C PRO A 62 -0.03 10.34 -5.39
N GLU A 63 -0.27 10.32 -4.07
CA GLU A 63 -0.42 9.09 -3.31
C GLU A 63 -1.67 8.31 -3.76
N VAL A 64 -2.79 9.00 -3.91
CA VAL A 64 -4.05 8.38 -4.35
C VAL A 64 -3.92 7.87 -5.77
N GLU A 65 -3.31 8.65 -6.67
CA GLU A 65 -3.05 8.22 -8.04
C GLU A 65 -2.26 6.92 -8.09
N ASP A 66 -1.18 6.83 -7.32
CA ASP A 66 -0.30 5.65 -7.27
C ASP A 66 -1.03 4.44 -6.65
N GLN A 67 -1.79 4.63 -5.57
CA GLN A 67 -2.59 3.57 -4.97
C GLN A 67 -3.65 3.06 -5.97
N MET A 68 -4.25 3.94 -6.76
CA MET A 68 -5.20 3.55 -7.82
C MET A 68 -4.53 2.77 -8.96
N VAL A 69 -3.24 3.01 -9.25
CA VAL A 69 -2.47 2.13 -10.16
C VAL A 69 -2.39 0.71 -9.58
N GLY A 70 -2.06 0.59 -8.31
CA GLY A 70 -2.04 -0.70 -7.61
C GLY A 70 -3.39 -1.42 -7.62
N VAL A 71 -4.49 -0.68 -7.39
CA VAL A 71 -5.85 -1.23 -7.43
C VAL A 71 -6.20 -1.74 -8.84
N ARG A 72 -5.86 -0.99 -9.89
CA ARG A 72 -6.09 -1.45 -11.27
C ARG A 72 -5.32 -2.72 -11.57
N TRP A 73 -4.04 -2.77 -11.20
CA TRP A 73 -3.22 -3.97 -11.35
C TRP A 73 -3.81 -5.18 -10.61
N LEU A 74 -4.27 -4.99 -9.36
CA LEU A 74 -4.91 -6.05 -8.58
C LEU A 74 -6.16 -6.61 -9.28
N LYS A 75 -7.00 -5.74 -9.85
CA LYS A 75 -8.22 -6.16 -10.56
C LYS A 75 -7.95 -7.01 -11.80
N GLU A 76 -6.77 -6.94 -12.37
CA GLU A 76 -6.35 -7.73 -13.53
C GLU A 76 -5.80 -9.11 -13.14
N GLN A 77 -5.59 -9.37 -11.84
CA GLN A 77 -5.04 -10.64 -11.40
C GLN A 77 -6.11 -11.74 -11.33
N PRO A 78 -5.84 -12.94 -11.87
CA PRO A 78 -6.82 -14.02 -11.94
C PRO A 78 -7.20 -14.60 -10.56
N TRP A 79 -6.41 -14.30 -9.54
CA TRP A 79 -6.63 -14.74 -8.16
C TRP A 79 -7.30 -13.67 -7.28
N VAL A 80 -7.70 -12.54 -7.86
CA VAL A 80 -8.40 -11.45 -7.17
C VAL A 80 -9.86 -11.39 -7.60
N ASP A 81 -10.74 -11.30 -6.61
CA ASP A 81 -12.13 -10.88 -6.86
C ASP A 81 -12.16 -9.34 -6.96
N PRO A 82 -12.38 -8.78 -8.17
CA PRO A 82 -12.27 -7.34 -8.38
C PRO A 82 -13.40 -6.52 -7.70
N GLN A 83 -14.44 -7.19 -7.22
CA GLN A 83 -15.54 -6.55 -6.50
C GLN A 83 -15.33 -6.57 -4.98
N ARG A 84 -14.32 -7.30 -4.49
CA ARG A 84 -14.04 -7.43 -3.05
C ARG A 84 -12.65 -6.91 -2.70
N ILE A 85 -12.45 -5.61 -2.90
CA ILE A 85 -11.24 -4.88 -2.53
C ILE A 85 -11.61 -3.87 -1.45
N GLY A 86 -11.14 -4.09 -0.24
CA GLY A 86 -11.25 -3.16 0.88
C GLY A 86 -9.93 -2.46 1.17
N VAL A 87 -10.00 -1.27 1.72
CA VAL A 87 -8.84 -0.47 2.11
C VAL A 87 -8.82 -0.22 3.62
N PHE A 88 -7.65 -0.29 4.18
CA PHE A 88 -7.37 0.12 5.55
C PHE A 88 -6.18 1.09 5.55
N GLY A 89 -6.34 2.22 6.19
CA GLY A 89 -5.30 3.22 6.34
C GLY A 89 -5.01 3.54 7.80
N TRP A 90 -3.79 3.97 8.06
CA TRP A 90 -3.34 4.42 9.37
C TRP A 90 -2.46 5.65 9.23
N SER A 91 -2.60 6.58 10.17
CA SER A 91 -1.84 7.81 10.34
C SER A 91 -2.18 8.88 9.30
N TYR A 92 -1.40 8.94 8.26
CA TYR A 92 -1.52 9.99 7.24
C TYR A 92 -2.64 9.76 6.23
#